data_e2c22af52989e5f7b5051dba653bf869
#
_entry.id   e2c22af52989e5f7b5051dba653bf869
#
_cell.length_a   1.000
_cell.length_b   1.000
_cell.length_c   1.000
_cell.angle_alpha   90.00
_cell.angle_beta   90.00
_cell.angle_gamma   90.00
#
_symmetry.space_group_name_H-M   'P 1'
#
loop_
_entity.id
_entity.type
_entity.pdbx_description
1 polymer ?
#
loop_
_entity_poly.entity_id
_entity_poly.type
_entity_poly.pdbx_seq_one_letter_code
_entity_poly.pdbx_strand_id
1 'polypeptide(L)'
;MVELQPFGRGNNWYRGLGENDVLQAIAAAKQHYSLDPDRIYLTGGSMGGTGAWHIATLHPELFAAVAPVCGHLEYAYDSDREFGDSTEPAWSRSFWQSRSPYFLAADLLNVPVNCHHGKDDTIVPVYQSQAMVRKLRELKCSVDYEEHSYVG
;
A
#
# COMPACT_ATOMS: atom_id res chain seq x y z
N MET A 1 7.62 12.19 -18.77
CA MET A 1 7.15 11.29 -17.70
C MET A 1 7.40 9.85 -18.15
N VAL A 2 7.94 9.00 -17.29
CA VAL A 2 8.11 7.56 -17.55
C VAL A 2 7.12 6.84 -16.64
N GLU A 3 6.37 5.91 -17.17
CA GLU A 3 5.45 5.05 -16.42
C GLU A 3 5.98 3.62 -16.42
N LEU A 4 6.00 2.99 -15.26
CA LEU A 4 6.39 1.60 -15.06
C LEU A 4 5.16 0.82 -14.57
N GLN A 5 4.88 -0.32 -15.21
CA GLN A 5 3.82 -1.23 -14.81
C GLN A 5 4.41 -2.62 -14.52
N PRO A 6 5.04 -2.83 -13.36
CA PRO A 6 5.62 -4.12 -13.01
C PRO A 6 4.53 -5.17 -12.85
N PHE A 7 4.69 -6.33 -13.46
CA PHE A 7 3.74 -7.45 -13.37
C PHE A 7 3.78 -8.16 -12.00
N GLY A 8 4.88 -8.03 -11.26
CA GLY A 8 5.04 -8.56 -9.89
C GLY A 8 4.91 -10.07 -9.78
N ARG A 9 5.16 -10.81 -10.88
CA ARG A 9 5.06 -12.29 -10.98
C ARG A 9 3.68 -12.86 -10.68
N GLY A 10 2.62 -12.14 -11.02
CA GLY A 10 1.25 -12.61 -10.92
C GLY A 10 0.57 -12.30 -9.59
N ASN A 11 -0.30 -13.19 -9.13
CA ASN A 11 -1.18 -12.95 -7.98
C ASN A 11 -0.47 -13.23 -6.63
N ASN A 12 0.50 -12.41 -6.27
CA ASN A 12 1.25 -12.48 -5.00
C ASN A 12 1.15 -11.20 -4.16
N TRP A 13 0.24 -10.28 -4.52
CA TRP A 13 -0.01 -9.02 -3.81
C TRP A 13 1.22 -8.12 -3.72
N TYR A 14 2.15 -8.24 -4.68
CA TYR A 14 3.43 -7.54 -4.70
C TYR A 14 4.30 -7.78 -3.45
N ARG A 15 4.25 -9.01 -2.90
CA ARG A 15 5.02 -9.44 -1.73
C ARG A 15 6.21 -10.29 -2.15
N GLY A 16 7.27 -10.29 -1.31
CA GLY A 16 8.44 -11.12 -1.53
C GLY A 16 9.09 -10.90 -2.91
N LEU A 17 9.00 -11.89 -3.80
CA LEU A 17 9.57 -11.75 -5.15
C LEU A 17 8.87 -10.67 -5.98
N GLY A 18 7.57 -10.44 -5.77
CA GLY A 18 6.84 -9.37 -6.45
C GLY A 18 7.29 -7.99 -6.01
N GLU A 19 7.55 -7.79 -4.72
CA GLU A 19 8.16 -6.58 -4.17
C GLU A 19 9.54 -6.34 -4.79
N ASN A 20 10.38 -7.38 -4.79
CA ASN A 20 11.71 -7.30 -5.37
C ASN A 20 11.69 -6.92 -6.86
N ASP A 21 10.75 -7.45 -7.64
CA ASP A 21 10.60 -7.10 -9.05
C ASP A 21 10.26 -5.62 -9.25
N VAL A 22 9.41 -5.03 -8.39
CA VAL A 22 9.12 -3.60 -8.44
C VAL A 22 10.38 -2.77 -8.13
N LEU A 23 11.12 -3.14 -7.09
CA LEU A 23 12.36 -2.45 -6.72
C LEU A 23 13.42 -2.54 -7.83
N GLN A 24 13.57 -3.71 -8.45
CA GLN A 24 14.46 -3.89 -9.59
C GLN A 24 14.01 -3.08 -10.81
N ALA A 25 12.71 -3.00 -11.10
CA ALA A 25 12.19 -2.18 -12.18
C ALA A 25 12.49 -0.68 -11.98
N ILE A 26 12.32 -0.18 -10.75
CA ILE A 26 12.69 1.19 -10.38
C ILE A 26 14.21 1.41 -10.58
N ALA A 27 15.04 0.49 -10.09
CA ALA A 27 16.49 0.57 -10.23
C ALA A 27 16.93 0.57 -11.71
N ALA A 28 16.35 -0.32 -12.53
CA ALA A 28 16.61 -0.37 -13.95
C ALA A 28 16.18 0.92 -14.67
N ALA A 29 15.02 1.46 -14.32
CA ALA A 29 14.56 2.73 -14.88
C ALA A 29 15.50 3.90 -14.56
N LYS A 30 15.99 3.98 -13.32
CA LYS A 30 16.99 4.99 -12.90
C LYS A 30 18.31 4.87 -13.69
N GLN A 31 18.68 3.68 -14.16
CA GLN A 31 19.88 3.46 -14.98
C GLN A 31 19.68 3.84 -16.46
N HIS A 32 18.47 3.63 -17.00
CA HIS A 32 18.20 3.81 -18.43
C HIS A 32 17.64 5.18 -18.79
N TYR A 33 17.05 5.89 -17.83
CA TYR A 33 16.41 7.19 -18.04
C TYR A 33 17.00 8.23 -17.10
N SER A 34 17.10 9.47 -17.56
CA SER A 34 17.41 10.62 -16.70
C SER A 34 16.17 10.95 -15.86
N LEU A 35 16.05 10.30 -14.72
CA LEU A 35 14.95 10.47 -13.77
C LEU A 35 15.42 11.31 -12.59
N ASP A 36 14.49 12.13 -12.08
CA ASP A 36 14.66 12.79 -10.80
C ASP A 36 14.31 11.81 -9.69
N PRO A 37 15.25 11.40 -8.83
CA PRO A 37 15.00 10.40 -7.78
C PRO A 37 14.02 10.90 -6.74
N ASP A 38 13.86 12.22 -6.57
CA ASP A 38 12.95 12.82 -5.61
C ASP A 38 11.52 13.00 -6.18
N ARG A 39 11.26 12.49 -7.38
CA ARG A 39 9.97 12.61 -8.08
C ARG A 39 9.44 11.26 -8.56
N ILE A 40 9.56 10.24 -7.72
CA ILE A 40 8.98 8.91 -7.96
C ILE A 40 7.67 8.82 -7.21
N TYR A 41 6.61 8.42 -7.91
CA TYR A 41 5.26 8.28 -7.37
C TYR A 41 4.80 6.84 -7.52
N LEU A 42 4.07 6.35 -6.53
CA LEU A 42 3.55 4.99 -6.54
C LEU A 42 2.03 5.01 -6.50
N THR A 43 1.41 4.26 -7.39
CA THR A 43 -0.04 4.06 -7.39
C THR A 43 -0.39 2.63 -7.78
N GLY A 44 -1.60 2.22 -7.47
CA GLY A 44 -2.14 0.94 -7.88
C GLY A 44 -3.55 0.73 -7.37
N GLY A 45 -4.35 -0.04 -8.11
CA GLY A 45 -5.73 -0.37 -7.75
C GLY A 45 -5.87 -1.83 -7.30
N SER A 46 -6.79 -2.13 -6.37
CA SER A 46 -7.08 -3.47 -5.87
C SER A 46 -5.82 -4.18 -5.38
N MET A 47 -5.40 -5.30 -5.99
CA MET A 47 -4.12 -5.95 -5.69
C MET A 47 -2.93 -4.99 -5.80
N GLY A 48 -2.93 -4.10 -6.80
CA GLY A 48 -1.93 -3.04 -6.93
C GLY A 48 -2.02 -1.98 -5.82
N GLY A 49 -3.21 -1.69 -5.31
CA GLY A 49 -3.42 -0.83 -4.14
C GLY A 49 -2.83 -1.43 -2.87
N THR A 50 -3.00 -2.74 -2.68
CA THR A 50 -2.32 -3.49 -1.62
C THR A 50 -0.80 -3.43 -1.78
N GLY A 51 -0.30 -3.61 -3.00
CA GLY A 51 1.12 -3.48 -3.33
C GLY A 51 1.65 -2.08 -3.08
N ALA A 52 0.87 -1.05 -3.44
CA ALA A 52 1.25 0.34 -3.20
C ALA A 52 1.38 0.65 -1.69
N TRP A 53 0.42 0.22 -0.89
CA TRP A 53 0.54 0.31 0.57
C TRP A 53 1.75 -0.45 1.10
N HIS A 54 1.92 -1.71 0.68
CA HIS A 54 3.00 -2.59 1.14
C HIS A 54 4.39 -2.01 0.82
N ILE A 55 4.61 -1.66 -0.44
CA ILE A 55 5.91 -1.17 -0.88
C ILE A 55 6.22 0.20 -0.29
N ALA A 56 5.22 1.10 -0.21
CA ALA A 56 5.42 2.42 0.36
C ALA A 56 5.77 2.39 1.86
N THR A 57 5.15 1.51 2.64
CA THR A 57 5.45 1.38 4.08
C THR A 57 6.78 0.71 4.36
N LEU A 58 7.28 -0.15 3.46
CA LEU A 58 8.59 -0.81 3.63
C LEU A 58 9.74 -0.01 3.04
N HIS A 59 9.47 0.85 2.05
CA HIS A 59 10.47 1.62 1.30
C HIS A 59 10.03 3.09 1.15
N PRO A 60 9.67 3.79 2.24
CA PRO A 60 9.12 5.15 2.17
C PRO A 60 10.08 6.15 1.54
N GLU A 61 11.39 5.92 1.65
CA GLU A 61 12.45 6.76 1.11
C GLU A 61 12.49 6.80 -0.43
N LEU A 62 11.78 5.88 -1.10
CA LEU A 62 11.77 5.83 -2.56
C LEU A 62 10.74 6.75 -3.19
N PHE A 63 9.74 7.22 -2.44
CA PHE A 63 8.56 7.83 -3.03
C PHE A 63 8.32 9.26 -2.56
N ALA A 64 8.10 10.15 -3.51
CA ALA A 64 7.69 11.53 -3.25
C ALA A 64 6.23 11.63 -2.80
N ALA A 65 5.37 10.72 -3.25
CA ALA A 65 4.00 10.53 -2.78
C ALA A 65 3.46 9.18 -3.25
N VAL A 66 2.39 8.71 -2.59
CA VAL A 66 1.73 7.45 -2.93
C VAL A 66 0.22 7.63 -3.05
N ALA A 67 -0.39 6.91 -4.01
CA ALA A 67 -1.82 6.99 -4.30
C ALA A 67 -2.44 5.58 -4.39
N PRO A 68 -2.66 4.88 -3.27
CA PRO A 68 -3.27 3.56 -3.24
C PRO A 68 -4.78 3.66 -3.45
N VAL A 69 -5.33 2.74 -4.26
CA VAL A 69 -6.76 2.66 -4.56
C VAL A 69 -7.29 1.29 -4.14
N CYS A 70 -8.29 1.26 -3.26
CA CYS A 70 -9.00 0.06 -2.76
C CYS A 70 -8.07 -1.14 -2.44
N GLY A 71 -6.98 -0.92 -1.70
CA GLY A 71 -6.03 -1.95 -1.30
C GLY A 71 -6.30 -2.53 0.09
N HIS A 72 -5.98 -3.82 0.29
CA HIS A 72 -5.94 -4.43 1.61
C HIS A 72 -4.74 -3.95 2.43
N LEU A 73 -4.90 -3.92 3.75
CA LEU A 73 -3.90 -3.37 4.68
C LEU A 73 -3.25 -4.39 5.61
N GLU A 74 -3.83 -5.56 5.74
CA GLU A 74 -3.33 -6.59 6.65
C GLU A 74 -3.14 -7.93 5.95
N TYR A 75 -2.07 -8.65 6.29
CA TYR A 75 -1.73 -9.94 5.67
C TYR A 75 -2.57 -11.11 6.18
N ALA A 76 -2.95 -11.06 7.44
CA ALA A 76 -3.80 -12.07 8.07
C ALA A 76 -5.26 -11.61 8.12
N TYR A 77 -5.69 -10.91 7.08
CA TYR A 77 -7.03 -10.34 7.02
C TYR A 77 -8.09 -11.43 6.86
N ASP A 78 -9.01 -11.44 7.79
CA ASP A 78 -10.30 -12.12 7.70
C ASP A 78 -11.38 -11.03 7.62
N SER A 79 -12.26 -11.11 6.63
CA SER A 79 -13.24 -10.07 6.28
C SER A 79 -14.14 -9.62 7.43
N ASP A 80 -14.26 -10.43 8.48
CA ASP A 80 -15.20 -10.23 9.57
C ASP A 80 -14.52 -9.76 10.87
N ARG A 81 -13.22 -9.40 10.85
CA ARG A 81 -12.45 -9.10 12.06
C ARG A 81 -11.81 -7.72 12.04
N GLU A 82 -11.62 -7.16 13.23
CA GLU A 82 -10.86 -5.93 13.42
C GLU A 82 -9.36 -6.16 13.14
N PHE A 83 -8.66 -5.08 12.76
CA PHE A 83 -7.21 -5.12 12.57
C PHE A 83 -6.49 -5.62 13.82
N GLY A 84 -5.66 -6.63 13.64
CA GLY A 84 -4.90 -7.26 14.73
C GLY A 84 -5.62 -8.42 15.42
N ASP A 85 -6.91 -8.67 15.16
CA ASP A 85 -7.64 -9.83 15.68
C ASP A 85 -7.51 -11.01 14.70
N SER A 86 -6.37 -11.65 14.72
CA SER A 86 -6.03 -12.79 13.88
C SER A 86 -6.17 -14.10 14.64
N THR A 87 -6.76 -15.13 13.99
CA THR A 87 -6.73 -16.53 14.48
C THR A 87 -5.37 -17.18 14.38
N GLU A 88 -4.41 -16.49 13.76
CA GLU A 88 -3.05 -16.96 13.61
C GLU A 88 -2.38 -17.21 14.97
N PRO A 89 -1.53 -18.25 15.08
CA PRO A 89 -0.73 -18.47 16.26
C PRO A 89 0.11 -17.24 16.64
N ALA A 90 0.34 -17.01 17.93
CA ALA A 90 1.06 -15.83 18.40
C ALA A 90 2.45 -15.61 17.73
N TRP A 91 3.13 -16.68 17.38
CA TRP A 91 4.44 -16.60 16.69
C TRP A 91 4.34 -16.09 15.25
N SER A 92 3.25 -16.43 14.52
CA SER A 92 3.04 -15.95 13.16
C SER A 92 2.45 -14.54 13.13
N ARG A 93 1.67 -14.17 14.16
CA ARG A 93 1.04 -12.87 14.28
C ARG A 93 2.06 -11.73 14.24
N SER A 94 3.11 -11.80 15.04
CA SER A 94 4.17 -10.78 15.06
C SER A 94 4.86 -10.66 13.70
N PHE A 95 5.07 -11.76 13.00
CA PHE A 95 5.63 -11.76 11.64
C PHE A 95 4.70 -11.03 10.67
N TRP A 96 3.41 -11.36 10.64
CA TRP A 96 2.45 -10.72 9.75
C TRP A 96 2.28 -9.23 10.07
N GLN A 97 2.17 -8.87 11.34
CA GLN A 97 2.05 -7.48 11.77
C GLN A 97 3.26 -6.64 11.35
N SER A 98 4.48 -7.18 11.45
CA SER A 98 5.70 -6.46 11.05
C SER A 98 5.79 -6.19 9.54
N ARG A 99 4.89 -6.72 8.74
CA ARG A 99 4.85 -6.56 7.28
C ARG A 99 3.52 -6.01 6.76
N SER A 100 2.53 -5.88 7.61
CA SER A 100 1.22 -5.36 7.21
C SER A 100 1.21 -3.82 7.21
N PRO A 101 0.81 -3.17 6.14
CA PRO A 101 0.84 -1.71 6.00
C PRO A 101 0.17 -0.96 7.16
N TYR A 102 -0.92 -1.52 7.70
CA TYR A 102 -1.63 -0.91 8.82
C TYR A 102 -0.73 -0.71 10.06
N PHE A 103 0.13 -1.68 10.37
CA PHE A 103 1.03 -1.59 11.53
C PHE A 103 2.27 -0.76 11.24
N LEU A 104 2.62 -0.58 9.97
CA LEU A 104 3.76 0.19 9.49
C LEU A 104 3.38 1.64 9.09
N ALA A 105 2.17 2.08 9.40
CA ALA A 105 1.66 3.39 8.98
C ALA A 105 2.57 4.57 9.40
N ALA A 106 3.31 4.44 10.52
CA ALA A 106 4.23 5.47 10.98
C ALA A 106 5.40 5.73 10.02
N ASP A 107 5.76 4.75 9.19
CA ASP A 107 6.85 4.89 8.22
C ASP A 107 6.48 5.86 7.08
N LEU A 108 5.19 6.17 6.92
CA LEU A 108 4.69 7.16 5.96
C LEU A 108 4.65 8.59 6.49
N LEU A 109 5.28 8.90 7.64
CA LEU A 109 5.22 10.24 8.25
C LEU A 109 5.65 11.35 7.28
N ASN A 110 6.62 11.09 6.42
CA ASN A 110 7.17 12.05 5.47
C ASN A 110 6.75 11.79 4.01
N VAL A 111 5.83 10.86 3.77
CA VAL A 111 5.33 10.52 2.44
C VAL A 111 3.87 10.94 2.32
N PRO A 112 3.55 11.95 1.51
CA PRO A 112 2.16 12.31 1.24
C PRO A 112 1.38 11.16 0.64
N VAL A 113 0.16 10.95 1.13
CA VAL A 113 -0.74 9.88 0.70
C VAL A 113 -1.99 10.49 0.10
N ASN A 114 -2.40 10.00 -1.09
CA ASN A 114 -3.69 10.32 -1.69
C ASN A 114 -4.48 9.01 -1.89
N CYS A 115 -5.31 8.65 -0.93
CA CYS A 115 -6.01 7.37 -0.90
C CYS A 115 -7.42 7.51 -1.51
N HIS A 116 -7.76 6.57 -2.40
CA HIS A 116 -9.09 6.49 -3.01
C HIS A 116 -9.74 5.14 -2.73
N HIS A 117 -11.08 5.12 -2.56
CA HIS A 117 -11.82 3.86 -2.39
C HIS A 117 -13.24 4.00 -2.91
N GLY A 118 -13.77 2.95 -3.53
CA GLY A 118 -15.18 2.84 -3.86
C GLY A 118 -16.02 2.64 -2.60
N LYS A 119 -17.02 3.49 -2.37
CA LYS A 119 -17.86 3.43 -1.18
C LYS A 119 -18.60 2.09 -1.05
N ASP A 120 -19.00 1.53 -2.19
CA ASP A 120 -19.79 0.31 -2.29
C ASP A 120 -18.94 -0.90 -2.72
N ASP A 121 -17.62 -0.85 -2.52
CA ASP A 121 -16.70 -1.95 -2.86
C ASP A 121 -17.05 -3.19 -2.03
N THR A 122 -17.48 -4.25 -2.74
CA THR A 122 -17.89 -5.51 -2.13
C THR A 122 -16.75 -6.54 -2.03
N ILE A 123 -15.58 -6.24 -2.62
CA ILE A 123 -14.41 -7.12 -2.65
C ILE A 123 -13.41 -6.67 -1.58
N VAL A 124 -13.05 -5.39 -1.60
CA VAL A 124 -12.20 -4.79 -0.57
C VAL A 124 -13.06 -3.81 0.22
N PRO A 125 -13.49 -4.16 1.43
CA PRO A 125 -14.38 -3.29 2.19
C PRO A 125 -13.77 -1.92 2.43
N VAL A 126 -14.54 -0.86 2.23
CA VAL A 126 -14.11 0.55 2.33
C VAL A 126 -13.49 0.89 3.69
N TYR A 127 -13.90 0.19 4.77
CA TYR A 127 -13.35 0.42 6.10
C TYR A 127 -11.84 0.15 6.19
N GLN A 128 -11.26 -0.61 5.27
CA GLN A 128 -9.81 -0.82 5.16
C GLN A 128 -9.11 0.54 4.98
N SER A 129 -9.48 1.27 3.94
CA SER A 129 -8.93 2.61 3.70
C SER A 129 -9.29 3.60 4.81
N GLN A 130 -10.54 3.57 5.30
CA GLN A 130 -10.97 4.44 6.40
C GLN A 130 -10.13 4.24 7.67
N ALA A 131 -9.81 2.99 8.02
CA ALA A 131 -8.97 2.68 9.18
C ALA A 131 -7.55 3.20 9.01
N MET A 132 -6.95 2.99 7.83
CA MET A 132 -5.60 3.50 7.53
C MET A 132 -5.54 5.02 7.56
N VAL A 133 -6.49 5.68 6.90
CA VAL A 133 -6.58 7.13 6.86
C VAL A 133 -6.73 7.72 8.26
N ARG A 134 -7.58 7.13 9.10
CA ARG A 134 -7.73 7.54 10.50
C ARG A 134 -6.39 7.43 11.24
N LYS A 135 -5.70 6.30 11.10
CA LYS A 135 -4.40 6.07 11.74
C LYS A 135 -3.33 7.04 11.24
N LEU A 136 -3.27 7.30 9.94
CA LEU A 136 -2.35 8.30 9.38
C LEU A 136 -2.61 9.71 9.92
N ARG A 137 -3.87 10.10 10.06
CA ARG A 137 -4.26 11.40 10.65
C ARG A 137 -3.87 11.50 12.13
N GLU A 138 -4.07 10.44 12.90
CA GLU A 138 -3.63 10.36 14.31
C GLU A 138 -2.10 10.52 14.45
N LEU A 139 -1.36 9.93 13.51
CA LEU A 139 0.10 10.05 13.40
C LEU A 139 0.58 11.38 12.81
N LYS A 140 -0.35 12.26 12.40
CA LYS A 140 -0.07 13.55 11.73
C LYS A 140 0.64 13.42 10.38
N CYS A 141 0.45 12.30 9.71
CA CYS A 141 0.89 12.13 8.32
C CYS A 141 0.04 13.00 7.37
N SER A 142 0.63 13.44 6.27
CA SER A 142 -0.10 14.13 5.19
C SER A 142 -0.95 13.12 4.42
N VAL A 143 -2.28 13.18 4.56
CA VAL A 143 -3.19 12.26 3.89
C VAL A 143 -4.45 12.95 3.39
N ASP A 144 -4.67 12.83 2.08
CA ASP A 144 -5.95 13.12 1.42
C ASP A 144 -6.69 11.80 1.19
N TYR A 145 -8.02 11.84 1.33
CA TYR A 145 -8.87 10.67 1.16
C TYR A 145 -10.17 11.01 0.46
N GLU A 146 -10.51 10.23 -0.53
CA GLU A 146 -11.73 10.39 -1.29
C GLU A 146 -12.47 9.05 -1.47
N GLU A 147 -13.75 9.04 -1.09
CA GLU A 147 -14.68 7.94 -1.34
C GLU A 147 -15.53 8.22 -2.57
N HIS A 148 -15.50 7.32 -3.54
CA HIS A 148 -16.25 7.44 -4.76
C HIS A 148 -17.54 6.62 -4.69
N SER A 149 -18.68 7.25 -4.99
CA SER A 149 -19.95 6.54 -5.16
C SER A 149 -19.94 5.77 -6.50
N TYR A 150 -20.53 4.58 -6.53
CA TYR A 150 -20.70 3.73 -7.72
C TYR A 150 -19.40 3.17 -8.33
N VAL A 151 -18.34 3.04 -7.55
CA VAL A 151 -17.08 2.41 -7.98
C VAL A 151 -16.74 1.31 -6.97
N GLY A 152 -16.77 0.08 -7.41
CA GLY A 152 -16.40 -1.11 -6.65
C GLY A 152 -15.82 -2.16 -7.59
#